data_18f26347cfd248f2acdd8526a57a20c7
#
_entry.id   18f26347cfd248f2acdd8526a57a20c7
#
_cell.length_a   1.000
_cell.length_b   1.000
_cell.length_c   1.000
_cell.angle_alpha   90.00
_cell.angle_beta   90.00
_cell.angle_gamma   90.00
#
_symmetry.space_group_name_H-M   'P 1'
#
loop_
_entity.id
_entity.type
_entity.pdbx_description
1 polymer ?
#
loop_
_entity_poly.entity_id
_entity_poly.type
_entity_poly.pdbx_seq_one_letter_code
_entity_poly.pdbx_strand_id
1 'polypeptide(L)'
;MNKKLIRVLIVEDSPVATIILKRILDAPPEIEVVGAAKSGIEGLEMIPRVQPDVICTDLHMPRMGGLEFTSEVMARFPKPILVISSSVQPEDTHNVFKLLDAGAVDVFPKPRAGITGNGYEILKQELLAKIRILAGVSVFTMRRKTKTLPPISPVAGTGDEVGGTGMRSLRPPASEQRSPSPNPSPGRTSPGSGNEVVSPLRRANVPPQEYGAKPGSMSLGRASGARGAGATGLPLGNQDPTKAKKTPLPSAPRLPTTSFKILTIGASTGGPQALQGILSQLPANFPVPIVCIQHISEGFLQGLVDWLNSECSLEVKIAPLAEKPQPGYVYFPPEGKHLEFDTGGRFVYSSAPPCAGHRPSVTVTFNAIAARYGAEAMAVLLTGMGRDGADGMLSISEAGGLTIAQDEASCVVFGMPKEAIALGAAKYILPINDIPPLVINKLLSKM
;
A
#
# COMPACT_ATOMS: atom_id res chain seq x y z
N MET A 1 -17.21 -35.42 2.51
CA MET A 1 -17.77 -34.05 2.58
C MET A 1 -17.59 -33.40 1.22
N ASN A 2 -18.69 -33.09 0.50
CA ASN A 2 -18.60 -32.36 -0.76
C ASN A 2 -18.02 -30.95 -0.46
N LYS A 3 -16.78 -30.68 -0.88
CA LYS A 3 -16.23 -29.35 -0.85
C LYS A 3 -17.09 -28.46 -1.75
N LYS A 4 -17.69 -27.42 -1.20
CA LYS A 4 -18.44 -26.41 -1.97
C LYS A 4 -17.51 -25.82 -3.04
N LEU A 5 -17.93 -25.85 -4.31
CA LEU A 5 -17.22 -25.20 -5.40
C LEU A 5 -17.17 -23.69 -5.18
N ILE A 6 -16.01 -23.07 -5.38
CA ILE A 6 -15.81 -21.62 -5.36
C ILE A 6 -16.22 -21.08 -6.74
N ARG A 7 -17.23 -20.24 -6.77
CA ARG A 7 -17.80 -19.66 -7.98
C ARG A 7 -17.20 -18.29 -8.28
N VAL A 8 -16.48 -18.17 -9.39
CA VAL A 8 -15.77 -16.94 -9.76
C VAL A 8 -16.41 -16.29 -10.99
N LEU A 9 -16.76 -15.01 -10.89
CA LEU A 9 -17.14 -14.17 -12.03
C LEU A 9 -15.93 -13.34 -12.46
N ILE A 10 -15.61 -13.38 -13.76
CA ILE A 10 -14.58 -12.53 -14.37
C ILE A 10 -15.29 -11.36 -15.07
N VAL A 11 -14.82 -10.12 -14.83
CA VAL A 11 -15.29 -8.91 -15.50
C VAL A 11 -14.07 -8.22 -16.12
N GLU A 12 -13.85 -8.46 -17.41
CA GLU A 12 -12.60 -8.15 -18.12
C GLU A 12 -12.89 -7.96 -19.62
N ASP A 13 -12.52 -6.82 -20.19
CA ASP A 13 -12.79 -6.49 -21.58
C ASP A 13 -11.78 -7.10 -22.58
N SER A 14 -10.58 -7.44 -22.10
CA SER A 14 -9.56 -8.10 -22.91
C SER A 14 -9.84 -9.60 -23.09
N PRO A 15 -10.10 -10.06 -24.32
CA PRO A 15 -10.32 -11.51 -24.56
C PRO A 15 -9.11 -12.35 -24.18
N VAL A 16 -7.88 -11.83 -24.33
CA VAL A 16 -6.65 -12.54 -24.01
C VAL A 16 -6.51 -12.72 -22.50
N ALA A 17 -6.74 -11.65 -21.73
CA ALA A 17 -6.69 -11.71 -20.26
C ALA A 17 -7.78 -12.66 -19.72
N THR A 18 -8.99 -12.57 -20.27
CA THR A 18 -10.11 -13.50 -19.91
C THR A 18 -9.73 -14.96 -20.13
N ILE A 19 -9.10 -15.32 -21.28
CA ILE A 19 -8.69 -16.70 -21.57
C ILE A 19 -7.63 -17.16 -20.57
N ILE A 20 -6.63 -16.31 -20.25
CA ILE A 20 -5.57 -16.67 -19.31
C ILE A 20 -6.14 -16.85 -17.90
N LEU A 21 -6.98 -15.92 -17.44
CA LEU A 21 -7.63 -16.02 -16.13
C LEU A 21 -8.49 -17.29 -16.03
N LYS A 22 -9.33 -17.59 -17.04
CA LYS A 22 -10.11 -18.84 -17.08
C LYS A 22 -9.22 -20.06 -16.98
N ARG A 23 -8.16 -20.12 -17.78
CA ARG A 23 -7.22 -21.26 -17.75
C ARG A 23 -6.59 -21.48 -16.37
N ILE A 24 -6.29 -20.39 -15.64
CA ILE A 24 -5.72 -20.48 -14.30
C ILE A 24 -6.79 -20.93 -13.30
N LEU A 25 -7.97 -20.30 -13.33
CA LEU A 25 -9.03 -20.48 -12.34
C LEU A 25 -9.79 -21.80 -12.50
N ASP A 26 -9.98 -22.29 -13.73
CA ASP A 26 -10.62 -23.59 -13.99
C ASP A 26 -9.66 -24.78 -13.83
N ALA A 27 -8.35 -24.55 -13.55
CA ALA A 27 -7.40 -25.65 -13.41
C ALA A 27 -7.63 -26.50 -12.13
N PRO A 28 -7.92 -25.93 -10.94
CA PRO A 28 -8.21 -26.74 -9.75
C PRO A 28 -9.70 -27.12 -9.70
N PRO A 29 -10.01 -28.38 -9.29
CA PRO A 29 -11.38 -28.88 -9.32
C PRO A 29 -12.36 -28.20 -8.34
N GLU A 30 -11.85 -27.43 -7.39
CA GLU A 30 -12.64 -26.71 -6.39
C GLU A 30 -13.02 -25.28 -6.81
N ILE A 31 -12.58 -24.79 -7.98
CA ILE A 31 -12.91 -23.46 -8.49
C ILE A 31 -13.60 -23.58 -9.85
N GLU A 32 -14.67 -22.82 -10.05
CA GLU A 32 -15.45 -22.78 -11.29
C GLU A 32 -15.61 -21.33 -11.74
N VAL A 33 -15.24 -21.01 -12.99
CA VAL A 33 -15.57 -19.73 -13.60
C VAL A 33 -17.01 -19.76 -14.10
N VAL A 34 -17.93 -19.18 -13.31
CA VAL A 34 -19.39 -19.21 -13.58
C VAL A 34 -19.84 -18.19 -14.61
N GLY A 35 -18.95 -17.29 -15.04
CA GLY A 35 -19.23 -16.30 -16.06
C GLY A 35 -18.04 -15.42 -16.40
N ALA A 36 -18.12 -14.78 -17.58
CA ALA A 36 -17.15 -13.77 -18.00
C ALA A 36 -17.90 -12.65 -18.71
N ALA A 37 -17.81 -11.44 -18.15
CA ALA A 37 -18.42 -10.21 -18.66
C ALA A 37 -17.34 -9.31 -19.26
N LYS A 38 -17.69 -8.51 -20.29
CA LYS A 38 -16.77 -7.61 -20.99
C LYS A 38 -16.89 -6.15 -20.56
N SER A 39 -17.74 -5.86 -19.59
CA SER A 39 -17.95 -4.54 -18.98
C SER A 39 -18.62 -4.66 -17.64
N GLY A 40 -18.52 -3.60 -16.82
CA GLY A 40 -19.20 -3.56 -15.53
C GLY A 40 -20.73 -3.71 -15.64
N ILE A 41 -21.36 -3.19 -16.69
CA ILE A 41 -22.82 -3.33 -16.93
C ILE A 41 -23.19 -4.80 -17.08
N GLU A 42 -22.50 -5.51 -17.98
CA GLU A 42 -22.73 -6.95 -18.20
C GLU A 42 -22.46 -7.76 -16.94
N GLY A 43 -21.39 -7.40 -16.18
CA GLY A 43 -21.07 -8.02 -14.89
C GLY A 43 -22.22 -7.86 -13.89
N LEU A 44 -22.82 -6.66 -13.74
CA LEU A 44 -23.94 -6.44 -12.84
C LEU A 44 -25.18 -7.26 -13.20
N GLU A 45 -25.47 -7.41 -14.50
CA GLU A 45 -26.59 -8.24 -14.97
C GLU A 45 -26.37 -9.74 -14.72
N MET A 46 -25.11 -10.17 -14.72
CA MET A 46 -24.77 -11.57 -14.49
C MET A 46 -24.83 -11.98 -13.02
N ILE A 47 -24.43 -11.12 -12.07
CA ILE A 47 -24.32 -11.45 -10.64
C ILE A 47 -25.57 -12.14 -10.08
N PRO A 48 -26.81 -11.64 -10.28
CA PRO A 48 -27.99 -12.30 -9.74
C PRO A 48 -28.25 -13.70 -10.32
N ARG A 49 -27.80 -13.96 -11.55
CA ARG A 49 -28.01 -15.26 -12.24
C ARG A 49 -26.96 -16.27 -11.83
N VAL A 50 -25.69 -15.85 -11.76
CA VAL A 50 -24.57 -16.77 -11.52
C VAL A 50 -24.15 -16.85 -10.06
N GLN A 51 -24.63 -15.96 -9.18
CA GLN A 51 -24.36 -15.96 -7.74
C GLN A 51 -22.90 -16.29 -7.40
N PRO A 52 -21.92 -15.43 -7.79
CA PRO A 52 -20.51 -15.72 -7.56
C PRO A 52 -20.17 -15.61 -6.07
N ASP A 53 -19.16 -16.40 -5.64
CA ASP A 53 -18.55 -16.25 -4.32
C ASP A 53 -17.45 -15.17 -4.35
N VAL A 54 -16.76 -15.00 -5.51
CA VAL A 54 -15.71 -13.99 -5.72
C VAL A 54 -15.86 -13.37 -7.11
N ILE A 55 -15.58 -12.08 -7.22
CA ILE A 55 -15.55 -11.36 -8.50
C ILE A 55 -14.11 -10.90 -8.77
N CYS A 56 -13.59 -11.22 -9.96
CA CYS A 56 -12.35 -10.64 -10.49
C CYS A 56 -12.71 -9.54 -11.46
N THR A 57 -12.29 -8.30 -11.24
CA THR A 57 -12.60 -7.17 -12.12
C THR A 57 -11.36 -6.45 -12.60
N ASP A 58 -11.36 -6.03 -13.88
CA ASP A 58 -10.37 -5.05 -14.34
C ASP A 58 -10.75 -3.64 -13.88
N LEU A 59 -9.75 -2.75 -13.89
CA LEU A 59 -9.90 -1.32 -13.62
C LEU A 59 -10.52 -0.60 -14.83
N HIS A 60 -9.98 -0.84 -16.02
CA HIS A 60 -10.35 -0.13 -17.25
C HIS A 60 -11.22 -0.97 -18.14
N MET A 61 -12.50 -0.61 -18.24
CA MET A 61 -13.46 -1.29 -19.10
C MET A 61 -14.35 -0.27 -19.78
N PRO A 62 -14.88 -0.57 -21.00
CA PRO A 62 -15.78 0.33 -21.71
C PRO A 62 -17.13 0.47 -21.01
N ARG A 63 -17.76 1.62 -21.14
CA ARG A 63 -19.10 1.98 -20.62
C ARG A 63 -19.17 2.11 -19.11
N MET A 64 -18.77 1.09 -18.35
CA MET A 64 -18.69 1.08 -16.89
C MET A 64 -17.37 0.46 -16.49
N GLY A 65 -16.47 1.27 -15.92
CA GLY A 65 -15.16 0.84 -15.43
C GLY A 65 -15.23 0.14 -14.08
N GLY A 66 -14.09 -0.42 -13.65
CA GLY A 66 -13.99 -1.19 -12.40
C GLY A 66 -14.42 -0.43 -11.16
N LEU A 67 -14.13 0.88 -11.07
CA LEU A 67 -14.48 1.70 -9.91
C LEU A 67 -16.00 1.85 -9.75
N GLU A 68 -16.69 2.20 -10.83
CA GLU A 68 -18.15 2.34 -10.82
C GLU A 68 -18.81 0.97 -10.59
N PHE A 69 -18.31 -0.06 -11.26
CA PHE A 69 -18.77 -1.44 -11.09
C PHE A 69 -18.61 -1.90 -9.63
N THR A 70 -17.45 -1.70 -9.01
CA THR A 70 -17.21 -2.04 -7.60
C THR A 70 -18.20 -1.34 -6.68
N SER A 71 -18.43 -0.04 -6.88
CA SER A 71 -19.38 0.74 -6.09
C SER A 71 -20.81 0.20 -6.20
N GLU A 72 -21.26 -0.15 -7.42
CA GLU A 72 -22.58 -0.73 -7.65
C GLU A 72 -22.73 -2.13 -7.04
N VAL A 73 -21.69 -2.99 -7.16
CA VAL A 73 -21.69 -4.32 -6.56
C VAL A 73 -21.80 -4.21 -5.03
N MET A 74 -20.99 -3.37 -4.40
CA MET A 74 -21.01 -3.20 -2.94
C MET A 74 -22.32 -2.60 -2.42
N ALA A 75 -23.01 -1.81 -3.24
CA ALA A 75 -24.31 -1.23 -2.88
C ALA A 75 -25.47 -2.22 -3.05
N ARG A 76 -25.44 -3.09 -4.05
CA ARG A 76 -26.58 -3.91 -4.48
C ARG A 76 -26.43 -5.40 -4.22
N PHE A 77 -25.21 -5.92 -4.38
CA PHE A 77 -24.89 -7.34 -4.34
C PHE A 77 -23.53 -7.57 -3.68
N PRO A 78 -23.32 -7.14 -2.41
CA PRO A 78 -21.98 -7.15 -1.81
C PRO A 78 -21.32 -8.52 -1.92
N LYS A 79 -20.20 -8.56 -2.63
CA LYS A 79 -19.38 -9.75 -2.89
C LYS A 79 -17.90 -9.37 -2.79
N PRO A 80 -17.02 -10.28 -2.35
CA PRO A 80 -15.59 -10.05 -2.39
C PRO A 80 -15.11 -9.76 -3.82
N ILE A 81 -14.42 -8.64 -4.01
CA ILE A 81 -13.88 -8.22 -5.31
C ILE A 81 -12.36 -8.23 -5.23
N LEU A 82 -11.72 -8.94 -6.17
CA LEU A 82 -10.30 -8.88 -6.47
C LEU A 82 -10.09 -8.04 -7.72
N VAL A 83 -9.36 -6.95 -7.58
CA VAL A 83 -8.99 -6.11 -8.72
C VAL A 83 -7.83 -6.76 -9.46
N ILE A 84 -7.99 -7.02 -10.76
CA ILE A 84 -6.96 -7.57 -11.63
C ILE A 84 -6.47 -6.42 -12.53
N SER A 85 -5.30 -5.88 -12.27
CA SER A 85 -4.81 -4.72 -13.02
C SER A 85 -3.42 -4.95 -13.63
N SER A 86 -3.23 -4.45 -14.86
CA SER A 86 -1.93 -4.46 -15.53
C SER A 86 -1.03 -3.31 -15.08
N SER A 87 -1.47 -2.53 -14.11
CA SER A 87 -0.92 -1.23 -13.79
C SER A 87 0.54 -1.28 -13.37
N VAL A 88 1.36 -0.62 -14.18
CA VAL A 88 2.75 -0.25 -13.89
C VAL A 88 2.89 1.28 -14.04
N GLN A 89 1.79 1.98 -14.43
CA GLN A 89 1.79 3.44 -14.61
C GLN A 89 1.36 4.11 -13.30
N PRO A 90 2.03 5.18 -12.85
CA PRO A 90 1.69 5.86 -11.58
C PRO A 90 0.23 6.35 -11.52
N GLU A 91 -0.34 6.79 -12.64
CA GLU A 91 -1.72 7.27 -12.74
C GLU A 91 -2.75 6.16 -12.53
N ASP A 92 -2.46 4.95 -13.00
CA ASP A 92 -3.32 3.78 -12.83
C ASP A 92 -3.23 3.23 -11.40
N THR A 93 -2.06 3.23 -10.78
CA THR A 93 -1.90 2.72 -9.42
C THR A 93 -2.76 3.49 -8.43
N HIS A 94 -2.83 4.82 -8.53
CA HIS A 94 -3.74 5.62 -7.70
C HIS A 94 -5.21 5.23 -7.91
N ASN A 95 -5.62 4.94 -9.16
CA ASN A 95 -6.99 4.53 -9.46
C ASN A 95 -7.32 3.12 -8.93
N VAL A 96 -6.35 2.20 -8.90
CA VAL A 96 -6.52 0.86 -8.30
C VAL A 96 -6.87 0.98 -6.81
N PHE A 97 -6.21 1.89 -6.06
CA PHE A 97 -6.50 2.06 -4.64
C PHE A 97 -7.86 2.72 -4.38
N LYS A 98 -8.40 3.51 -5.31
CA LYS A 98 -9.80 3.97 -5.24
C LYS A 98 -10.83 2.84 -5.29
N LEU A 99 -10.50 1.69 -5.95
CA LEU A 99 -11.39 0.54 -5.92
C LEU A 99 -11.42 -0.11 -4.53
N LEU A 100 -10.30 -0.06 -3.78
CA LEU A 100 -10.28 -0.50 -2.40
C LEU A 100 -11.18 0.39 -1.52
N ASP A 101 -11.16 1.71 -1.71
CA ASP A 101 -12.08 2.64 -1.05
C ASP A 101 -13.55 2.38 -1.43
N ALA A 102 -13.81 1.93 -2.65
CA ALA A 102 -15.13 1.55 -3.11
C ALA A 102 -15.59 0.18 -2.58
N GLY A 103 -14.71 -0.56 -1.89
CA GLY A 103 -15.02 -1.83 -1.23
C GLY A 103 -14.40 -3.08 -1.87
N ALA A 104 -13.52 -2.94 -2.87
CA ALA A 104 -12.70 -4.07 -3.31
C ALA A 104 -11.80 -4.53 -2.15
N VAL A 105 -11.53 -5.83 -2.08
CA VAL A 105 -10.83 -6.43 -0.93
C VAL A 105 -9.32 -6.44 -1.13
N ASP A 106 -8.86 -6.70 -2.36
CA ASP A 106 -7.43 -6.84 -2.65
C ASP A 106 -7.16 -6.55 -4.13
N VAL A 107 -5.87 -6.42 -4.47
CA VAL A 107 -5.40 -6.21 -5.84
C VAL A 107 -4.45 -7.33 -6.26
N PHE A 108 -4.41 -7.61 -7.57
CA PHE A 108 -3.56 -8.63 -8.14
C PHE A 108 -3.08 -8.21 -9.54
N PRO A 109 -1.82 -8.50 -9.90
CA PRO A 109 -1.30 -8.16 -11.22
C PRO A 109 -2.00 -8.98 -12.31
N LYS A 110 -2.37 -8.30 -13.40
CA LYS A 110 -2.97 -8.97 -14.56
C LYS A 110 -1.96 -9.91 -15.21
N PRO A 111 -2.29 -11.22 -15.38
CA PRO A 111 -1.42 -12.15 -16.07
C PRO A 111 -1.13 -11.70 -17.50
N ARG A 112 0.14 -11.57 -17.86
CA ARG A 112 0.55 -11.15 -19.20
C ARG A 112 0.75 -12.34 -20.11
N ALA A 113 0.42 -12.17 -21.41
CA ALA A 113 0.79 -13.15 -22.43
C ALA A 113 2.32 -13.28 -22.50
N GLY A 114 2.82 -14.52 -22.60
CA GLY A 114 4.27 -14.78 -22.70
C GLY A 114 4.98 -15.05 -21.36
N ILE A 115 4.32 -14.92 -20.21
CA ILE A 115 4.88 -15.45 -18.96
C ILE A 115 4.88 -16.98 -19.04
N THR A 116 6.06 -17.59 -19.00
CA THR A 116 6.26 -19.04 -19.08
C THR A 116 7.14 -19.54 -17.93
N GLY A 117 7.14 -20.85 -17.69
CA GLY A 117 8.02 -21.47 -16.70
C GLY A 117 7.65 -21.09 -15.26
N ASN A 118 8.67 -20.90 -14.43
CA ASN A 118 8.52 -20.73 -12.97
C ASN A 118 7.70 -19.50 -12.59
N GLY A 119 7.79 -18.39 -13.36
CA GLY A 119 7.05 -17.17 -13.08
C GLY A 119 5.54 -17.33 -13.25
N TYR A 120 5.10 -18.11 -14.25
CA TYR A 120 3.69 -18.42 -14.45
C TYR A 120 3.13 -19.28 -13.30
N GLU A 121 3.87 -20.28 -12.86
CA GLU A 121 3.39 -21.17 -11.77
C GLU A 121 3.32 -20.41 -10.43
N ILE A 122 4.25 -19.51 -10.14
CA ILE A 122 4.20 -18.66 -8.94
C ILE A 122 2.95 -17.78 -8.98
N LEU A 123 2.77 -17.02 -10.06
CA LEU A 123 1.61 -16.12 -10.22
C LEU A 123 0.28 -16.89 -10.16
N LYS A 124 0.21 -18.06 -10.77
CA LYS A 124 -0.96 -18.97 -10.69
C LYS A 124 -1.25 -19.39 -9.26
N GLN A 125 -0.26 -19.85 -8.51
CA GLN A 125 -0.43 -20.27 -7.12
C GLN A 125 -0.89 -19.11 -6.24
N GLU A 126 -0.32 -17.92 -6.41
CA GLU A 126 -0.72 -16.72 -5.68
C GLU A 126 -2.17 -16.32 -5.98
N LEU A 127 -2.57 -16.30 -7.27
CA LEU A 127 -3.96 -15.99 -7.64
C LEU A 127 -4.95 -17.00 -7.04
N LEU A 128 -4.65 -18.30 -7.16
CA LEU A 128 -5.51 -19.35 -6.60
C LEU A 128 -5.59 -19.27 -5.07
N ALA A 129 -4.49 -18.94 -4.39
CA ALA A 129 -4.49 -18.72 -2.95
C ALA A 129 -5.39 -17.54 -2.57
N LYS A 130 -5.29 -16.40 -3.27
CA LYS A 130 -6.15 -15.24 -3.03
C LYS A 130 -7.63 -15.57 -3.27
N ILE A 131 -7.98 -16.26 -4.34
CA ILE A 131 -9.38 -16.66 -4.62
C ILE A 131 -9.94 -17.56 -3.52
N ARG A 132 -9.17 -18.54 -3.03
CA ARG A 132 -9.59 -19.41 -1.91
C ARG A 132 -9.86 -18.62 -0.64
N ILE A 133 -9.03 -17.62 -0.35
CA ILE A 133 -9.20 -16.74 0.80
C ILE A 133 -10.45 -15.91 0.64
N LEU A 134 -10.59 -15.21 -0.49
CA LEU A 134 -11.67 -14.29 -0.75
C LEU A 134 -13.03 -14.97 -0.75
N ALA A 135 -13.11 -16.24 -1.17
CA ALA A 135 -14.34 -17.03 -1.11
C ALA A 135 -14.86 -17.24 0.32
N GLY A 136 -14.01 -17.08 1.33
CA GLY A 136 -14.37 -17.14 2.76
C GLY A 136 -14.64 -15.78 3.40
N VAL A 137 -14.42 -14.67 2.67
CA VAL A 137 -14.57 -13.31 3.19
C VAL A 137 -16.03 -12.87 3.17
N SER A 138 -16.51 -12.33 4.28
CA SER A 138 -17.82 -11.66 4.35
C SER A 138 -17.64 -10.16 4.13
N VAL A 139 -18.33 -9.61 3.15
CA VAL A 139 -18.37 -8.18 2.88
C VAL A 139 -19.76 -7.62 3.16
N PHE A 140 -19.84 -6.37 3.59
CA PHE A 140 -21.10 -5.73 3.97
C PHE A 140 -21.45 -4.63 2.98
N THR A 141 -22.76 -4.31 2.89
CA THR A 141 -23.26 -3.24 2.03
C THR A 141 -22.64 -1.90 2.43
N MET A 142 -21.95 -1.28 1.50
CA MET A 142 -21.45 0.09 1.68
C MET A 142 -22.51 1.10 1.24
N ARG A 143 -22.92 1.99 2.16
CA ARG A 143 -23.79 3.14 1.78
C ARG A 143 -23.00 4.07 0.88
N ARG A 144 -23.56 4.45 -0.27
CA ARG A 144 -23.02 5.52 -1.10
C ARG A 144 -22.79 6.76 -0.22
N LYS A 145 -21.57 7.27 -0.18
CA LYS A 145 -21.30 8.63 0.30
C LYS A 145 -21.93 9.57 -0.73
N THR A 146 -23.19 9.97 -0.53
CA THR A 146 -23.79 11.08 -1.26
C THR A 146 -22.93 12.31 -0.92
N LYS A 147 -22.22 12.85 -1.92
CA LYS A 147 -21.70 14.20 -1.83
C LYS A 147 -22.92 15.10 -1.67
N THR A 148 -23.23 15.50 -0.45
CA THR A 148 -24.13 16.63 -0.19
C THR A 148 -23.44 17.83 -0.80
N LEU A 149 -23.95 18.28 -1.95
CA LEU A 149 -23.66 19.63 -2.45
C LEU A 149 -24.01 20.59 -1.32
N PRO A 150 -23.14 21.56 -1.00
CA PRO A 150 -23.49 22.58 -0.02
C PRO A 150 -24.78 23.25 -0.46
N PRO A 151 -25.70 23.59 0.48
CA PRO A 151 -26.94 24.27 0.14
C PRO A 151 -26.60 25.58 -0.57
N ILE A 152 -27.15 25.77 -1.75
CA ILE A 152 -27.10 27.03 -2.48
C ILE A 152 -27.84 28.03 -1.62
N SER A 153 -27.10 28.95 -0.97
CA SER A 153 -27.69 30.07 -0.26
C SER A 153 -28.50 30.90 -1.25
N PRO A 154 -29.77 31.24 -0.95
CA PRO A 154 -30.54 32.10 -1.81
C PRO A 154 -29.87 33.49 -1.84
N VAL A 155 -29.51 33.92 -3.05
CA VAL A 155 -29.06 35.30 -3.29
C VAL A 155 -30.18 36.22 -2.90
N ALA A 156 -29.95 37.04 -1.88
CA ALA A 156 -30.88 38.11 -1.48
C ALA A 156 -31.02 39.06 -2.68
N GLY A 157 -32.20 39.08 -3.25
CA GLY A 157 -32.57 40.05 -4.27
C GLY A 157 -32.73 41.42 -3.63
N THR A 158 -31.90 42.38 -4.08
CA THR A 158 -32.21 43.81 -3.93
C THR A 158 -33.31 44.16 -4.92
N GLY A 159 -34.46 44.54 -4.37
CA GLY A 159 -35.56 45.03 -5.17
C GLY A 159 -35.24 46.40 -5.74
N ASP A 160 -35.70 46.65 -6.95
CA ASP A 160 -36.14 47.95 -7.44
C ASP A 160 -37.27 47.71 -8.43
N GLU A 161 -38.42 48.32 -8.08
CA GLU A 161 -39.62 48.44 -8.92
C GLU A 161 -39.35 49.33 -10.11
N VAL A 162 -39.96 49.08 -11.25
CA VAL A 162 -40.88 49.95 -12.01
C VAL A 162 -41.23 49.38 -13.38
N GLY A 163 -42.54 49.19 -13.62
CA GLY A 163 -43.26 49.64 -14.82
C GLY A 163 -43.24 48.77 -16.09
N GLY A 164 -44.37 48.08 -16.35
CA GLY A 164 -45.15 48.33 -17.56
C GLY A 164 -44.91 47.57 -18.84
N THR A 165 -45.91 46.74 -19.16
CA THR A 165 -46.54 46.52 -20.49
C THR A 165 -45.70 45.91 -21.63
N GLY A 166 -46.25 44.81 -22.23
CA GLY A 166 -46.02 44.52 -23.64
C GLY A 166 -45.90 43.04 -24.02
N MET A 167 -47.04 42.40 -24.25
CA MET A 167 -47.17 41.16 -25.02
C MET A 167 -46.45 41.22 -26.34
N ARG A 168 -45.63 40.23 -26.70
CA ARG A 168 -45.60 39.66 -28.09
C ARG A 168 -44.91 38.28 -28.09
N SER A 169 -45.74 37.35 -28.48
CA SER A 169 -45.42 36.03 -29.04
C SER A 169 -44.58 36.13 -30.31
N LEU A 170 -43.53 35.32 -30.43
CA LEU A 170 -43.03 34.90 -31.76
C LEU A 170 -42.40 33.52 -31.69
N ARG A 171 -42.86 32.67 -32.59
CA ARG A 171 -42.47 31.28 -32.87
C ARG A 171 -41.05 31.17 -33.49
N PRO A 172 -40.45 29.97 -33.48
CA PRO A 172 -39.11 29.72 -34.03
C PRO A 172 -39.13 29.45 -35.54
N PRO A 173 -38.02 29.59 -36.25
CA PRO A 173 -37.86 29.02 -37.57
C PRO A 173 -37.08 27.72 -37.59
N ALA A 174 -37.45 26.89 -38.57
CA ALA A 174 -37.06 25.54 -38.83
C ALA A 174 -35.72 25.40 -39.60
N SER A 175 -35.10 24.25 -39.38
CA SER A 175 -34.36 23.36 -40.26
C SER A 175 -33.59 23.92 -41.48
N GLU A 176 -32.31 23.60 -41.54
CA GLU A 176 -31.66 23.29 -42.81
C GLU A 176 -30.75 22.07 -42.72
N GLN A 177 -31.12 21.06 -43.52
CA GLN A 177 -30.38 19.86 -43.83
C GLN A 177 -29.27 20.20 -44.84
N ARG A 178 -28.09 19.67 -44.72
CA ARG A 178 -27.24 19.29 -45.86
C ARG A 178 -26.40 18.06 -45.55
N SER A 179 -26.59 17.06 -46.39
CA SER A 179 -25.82 15.81 -46.52
C SER A 179 -24.75 15.95 -47.64
N PRO A 180 -24.10 14.85 -48.10
CA PRO A 180 -22.71 14.54 -47.76
C PRO A 180 -21.82 14.40 -49.03
N SER A 181 -20.57 13.96 -48.81
CA SER A 181 -19.71 13.24 -49.79
C SER A 181 -18.35 13.90 -50.11
N PRO A 182 -17.37 13.20 -50.65
CA PRO A 182 -17.08 11.76 -50.61
C PRO A 182 -15.59 11.41 -50.29
N ASN A 183 -15.37 10.11 -50.02
CA ASN A 183 -14.10 9.38 -50.03
C ASN A 183 -13.31 9.46 -51.32
N PRO A 184 -12.00 9.27 -51.34
CA PRO A 184 -11.39 8.32 -52.26
C PRO A 184 -10.42 7.30 -51.62
N SER A 185 -10.58 6.06 -52.03
CA SER A 185 -9.61 4.95 -51.96
C SER A 185 -8.90 4.82 -53.31
N PRO A 186 -8.04 3.80 -53.56
CA PRO A 186 -6.82 3.34 -52.84
C PRO A 186 -5.60 3.29 -53.82
N GLY A 187 -4.41 3.21 -53.28
CA GLY A 187 -3.18 2.96 -54.03
C GLY A 187 -2.41 1.75 -53.53
N ARG A 188 -2.41 0.71 -54.31
CA ARG A 188 -1.53 -0.49 -54.23
C ARG A 188 -0.08 -0.12 -54.53
N THR A 189 0.88 -0.73 -53.87
CA THR A 189 2.04 -1.44 -54.47
C THR A 189 2.82 -2.22 -53.36
N SER A 190 3.03 -3.49 -53.61
CA SER A 190 4.06 -4.38 -53.05
C SER A 190 5.16 -4.54 -54.16
N PRO A 191 6.24 -5.36 -53.96
CA PRO A 191 6.98 -5.82 -52.81
C PRO A 191 8.51 -5.61 -52.97
N GLY A 192 9.30 -5.84 -51.91
CA GLY A 192 10.77 -5.91 -51.98
C GLY A 192 11.36 -6.73 -50.88
N SER A 193 11.87 -7.86 -51.25
CA SER A 193 12.64 -8.86 -50.52
C SER A 193 13.99 -8.32 -50.03
N GLY A 194 14.43 -8.76 -48.85
CA GLY A 194 15.80 -8.58 -48.38
C GLY A 194 16.08 -9.41 -47.13
N ASN A 195 16.58 -10.62 -47.35
CA ASN A 195 17.23 -11.47 -46.34
C ASN A 195 18.52 -10.81 -45.84
N GLU A 196 18.73 -10.72 -44.57
CA GLU A 196 20.06 -10.72 -44.01
C GLU A 196 20.10 -11.53 -42.70
N VAL A 197 20.84 -12.61 -42.80
CA VAL A 197 21.26 -13.54 -41.77
C VAL A 197 22.47 -12.93 -41.03
N VAL A 198 22.41 -12.74 -39.73
CA VAL A 198 23.64 -12.56 -38.93
C VAL A 198 23.62 -13.48 -37.73
N SER A 199 24.58 -14.35 -37.72
CA SER A 199 24.90 -15.37 -36.73
C SER A 199 25.55 -14.81 -35.45
N PRO A 200 25.73 -15.62 -34.38
CA PRO A 200 25.81 -15.21 -32.99
C PRO A 200 27.24 -14.89 -32.53
N LEU A 201 27.36 -13.89 -31.66
CA LEU A 201 28.62 -13.56 -30.97
C LEU A 201 28.71 -14.21 -29.59
N ARG A 202 29.82 -14.84 -29.41
CA ARG A 202 30.42 -15.61 -28.34
C ARG A 202 30.27 -15.04 -26.91
N ARG A 203 29.99 -15.97 -26.01
CA ARG A 203 30.22 -15.86 -24.57
C ARG A 203 31.70 -15.55 -24.26
N ALA A 204 31.93 -14.55 -23.41
CA ALA A 204 33.18 -14.40 -22.69
C ALA A 204 32.99 -14.83 -21.23
N ASN A 205 33.72 -15.86 -20.85
CA ASN A 205 33.90 -16.33 -19.47
C ASN A 205 34.79 -15.33 -18.73
N VAL A 206 34.35 -14.92 -17.52
CA VAL A 206 35.22 -14.30 -16.51
C VAL A 206 35.14 -15.16 -15.25
N PRO A 207 36.30 -15.62 -14.71
CA PRO A 207 36.34 -16.49 -13.55
C PRO A 207 36.17 -15.73 -12.22
N PRO A 208 35.79 -16.40 -11.12
CA PRO A 208 35.54 -15.78 -9.82
C PRO A 208 36.85 -15.47 -9.08
N GLN A 209 36.95 -14.30 -8.50
CA GLN A 209 38.02 -13.96 -7.54
C GLN A 209 37.58 -14.29 -6.12
N GLU A 210 38.31 -15.19 -5.51
CA GLU A 210 38.34 -15.47 -4.08
C GLU A 210 39.02 -14.30 -3.34
N TYR A 211 38.36 -13.78 -2.29
CA TYR A 211 39.05 -12.99 -1.27
C TYR A 211 39.06 -13.74 0.05
N GLY A 212 40.22 -14.30 0.33
CA GLY A 212 40.56 -14.94 1.60
C GLY A 212 40.76 -13.91 2.73
N ALA A 213 40.21 -14.23 3.87
CA ALA A 213 40.46 -13.55 5.12
C ALA A 213 41.71 -14.09 5.81
N LYS A 214 42.52 -13.22 6.43
CA LYS A 214 43.29 -13.56 7.63
C LYS A 214 43.53 -12.35 8.52
N PRO A 215 43.51 -12.52 9.87
CA PRO A 215 43.56 -11.47 10.87
C PRO A 215 45.02 -11.13 11.27
N GLY A 216 45.28 -9.85 11.47
CA GLY A 216 46.55 -9.34 12.02
C GLY A 216 46.33 -8.61 13.34
N SER A 217 46.77 -9.19 14.41
CA SER A 217 46.99 -8.60 15.72
C SER A 217 48.27 -7.78 15.78
N MET A 218 48.25 -6.60 16.42
CA MET A 218 49.44 -5.96 17.07
C MET A 218 48.92 -4.75 17.86
N SER A 219 48.92 -4.76 19.12
CA SER A 219 49.92 -4.49 20.18
C SER A 219 50.16 -3.00 20.48
N LEU A 220 49.77 -2.68 21.68
CA LEU A 220 50.19 -1.63 22.63
C LEU A 220 51.40 -0.75 22.27
N GLY A 221 51.18 0.59 22.41
CA GLY A 221 52.25 1.56 22.56
C GLY A 221 51.88 2.66 23.55
N ARG A 222 52.45 2.61 24.74
CA ARG A 222 52.33 3.53 25.89
C ARG A 222 53.51 4.49 25.87
N ALA A 223 53.33 5.81 25.99
CA ALA A 223 54.32 6.77 26.48
C ALA A 223 53.55 8.05 26.91
N SER A 224 53.50 8.41 28.02
CA SER A 224 54.11 9.03 29.24
C SER A 224 54.95 10.33 28.97
N GLY A 225 54.55 11.36 29.71
CA GLY A 225 55.42 12.47 30.19
C GLY A 225 55.14 13.80 29.45
N ALA A 226 55.24 15.00 30.03
CA ALA A 226 55.45 15.50 31.35
C ALA A 226 55.13 17.02 31.36
N ARG A 227 54.60 17.51 32.43
CA ARG A 227 54.78 18.77 33.16
C ARG A 227 55.43 19.98 32.46
N GLY A 228 54.78 21.15 32.65
CA GLY A 228 55.40 22.46 32.55
C GLY A 228 54.45 23.55 33.07
N ALA A 229 54.81 24.09 34.23
CA ALA A 229 54.13 25.13 35.00
C ALA A 229 54.57 26.55 34.53
N GLY A 230 53.75 27.53 34.83
CA GLY A 230 54.26 28.88 35.06
C GLY A 230 53.50 30.03 34.44
N ALA A 231 52.90 30.82 35.27
CA ALA A 231 53.03 32.19 35.64
C ALA A 231 52.01 33.21 35.04
N THR A 232 51.16 33.67 35.90
CA THR A 232 50.80 35.06 36.25
C THR A 232 50.88 36.18 35.20
N GLY A 233 49.75 36.90 35.07
CA GLY A 233 49.73 38.23 34.42
C GLY A 233 48.32 38.73 34.19
N LEU A 234 47.70 39.41 35.15
CA LEU A 234 46.69 40.44 34.93
C LEU A 234 47.40 41.75 34.52
N PRO A 235 46.89 42.60 33.64
CA PRO A 235 45.88 43.56 34.09
C PRO A 235 44.90 44.11 33.03
N LEU A 236 43.83 44.74 33.55
CA LEU A 236 43.13 45.97 33.11
C LEU A 236 42.46 46.01 31.71
N GLY A 237 41.17 45.90 31.65
CA GLY A 237 40.24 47.02 31.48
C GLY A 237 40.12 47.61 30.09
N ASN A 238 39.06 47.23 29.36
CA ASN A 238 38.33 48.21 28.54
C ASN A 238 36.86 47.73 28.41
N GLN A 239 35.94 48.45 28.99
CA GLN A 239 34.52 48.28 28.86
C GLN A 239 34.05 48.95 27.56
N ASP A 240 33.58 48.15 26.62
CA ASP A 240 32.87 48.63 25.45
C ASP A 240 31.35 48.49 25.68
N PRO A 241 30.55 49.57 25.70
CA PRO A 241 29.15 49.57 26.13
C PRO A 241 28.15 49.35 24.98
N THR A 242 28.38 48.38 24.07
CA THR A 242 27.43 48.09 22.98
C THR A 242 27.24 46.57 22.73
N LYS A 243 27.03 45.81 23.79
CA LYS A 243 26.50 44.43 23.64
C LYS A 243 25.07 44.36 24.20
N ALA A 244 24.11 44.65 23.32
CA ALA A 244 22.72 44.32 23.56
C ALA A 244 22.60 42.81 23.88
N LYS A 245 22.12 42.48 25.08
CA LYS A 245 21.75 41.13 25.48
C LYS A 245 20.68 40.62 24.50
N LYS A 246 21.05 39.68 23.61
CA LYS A 246 20.10 38.88 22.87
C LYS A 246 19.31 38.05 23.88
N THR A 247 18.07 38.40 24.08
CA THR A 247 17.10 37.54 24.79
C THR A 247 17.07 36.20 24.07
N PRO A 248 17.20 35.06 24.76
CA PRO A 248 17.07 33.74 24.12
C PRO A 248 15.69 33.64 23.49
N LEU A 249 15.59 33.25 22.22
CA LEU A 249 14.33 32.86 21.60
C LEU A 249 13.69 31.78 22.47
N PRO A 250 12.35 31.79 22.65
CA PRO A 250 11.67 30.74 23.35
C PRO A 250 12.00 29.40 22.64
N SER A 251 12.53 28.47 23.40
CA SER A 251 12.82 27.12 22.92
C SER A 251 11.55 26.53 22.30
N ALA A 252 11.68 26.00 21.08
CA ALA A 252 10.60 25.24 20.45
C ALA A 252 10.01 24.24 21.46
N PRO A 253 8.68 24.02 21.44
CA PRO A 253 8.06 23.10 22.37
C PRO A 253 8.72 21.74 22.25
N ARG A 254 9.29 21.24 23.37
CA ARG A 254 9.88 19.91 23.43
C ARG A 254 8.76 18.92 23.13
N LEU A 255 8.95 18.10 22.09
CA LEU A 255 8.09 16.96 21.82
C LEU A 255 7.99 16.10 23.09
N PRO A 256 6.80 15.57 23.43
CA PRO A 256 6.62 14.74 24.63
C PRO A 256 7.55 13.54 24.55
N THR A 257 8.31 13.29 25.63
CA THR A 257 9.19 12.13 25.76
C THR A 257 8.34 10.88 26.01
N THR A 258 8.02 10.14 24.96
CA THR A 258 7.39 8.84 25.10
C THR A 258 8.44 7.78 25.45
N SER A 259 8.02 6.69 26.13
CA SER A 259 8.90 5.53 26.34
C SER A 259 9.12 4.72 25.06
N PHE A 260 8.24 4.87 24.06
CA PHE A 260 8.36 4.20 22.77
C PHE A 260 9.13 5.07 21.77
N LYS A 261 9.91 4.42 20.91
CA LYS A 261 10.75 5.07 19.87
C LYS A 261 10.35 4.71 18.46
N ILE A 262 9.54 3.68 18.29
CA ILE A 262 9.11 3.20 16.98
C ILE A 262 7.75 2.50 17.09
N LEU A 263 6.90 2.72 16.08
CA LEU A 263 5.70 1.91 15.81
C LEU A 263 5.95 1.09 14.55
N THR A 264 5.63 -0.21 14.60
CA THR A 264 5.66 -1.05 13.39
C THR A 264 4.31 -1.72 13.16
N ILE A 265 3.90 -1.83 11.90
CA ILE A 265 2.61 -2.38 11.49
C ILE A 265 2.82 -3.40 10.37
N GLY A 266 2.32 -4.62 10.56
CA GLY A 266 2.34 -5.68 9.55
C GLY A 266 0.94 -5.97 9.04
N ALA A 267 0.78 -6.13 7.70
CA ALA A 267 -0.50 -6.39 7.07
C ALA A 267 -0.37 -7.17 5.74
N SER A 268 -1.46 -7.80 5.29
CA SER A 268 -1.55 -8.52 4.02
C SER A 268 -2.90 -8.27 3.34
N THR A 269 -3.69 -9.30 3.02
CA THR A 269 -5.02 -9.18 2.39
C THR A 269 -5.97 -8.36 3.27
N GLY A 270 -6.61 -7.33 2.69
CA GLY A 270 -7.39 -6.31 3.43
C GLY A 270 -6.53 -5.29 4.17
N GLY A 271 -5.20 -5.43 4.06
CA GLY A 271 -4.22 -4.57 4.71
C GLY A 271 -4.23 -3.11 4.28
N PRO A 272 -4.33 -2.79 2.98
CA PRO A 272 -4.35 -1.39 2.54
C PRO A 272 -5.44 -0.57 3.23
N GLN A 273 -6.68 -1.07 3.29
CA GLN A 273 -7.79 -0.38 3.96
C GLN A 273 -7.57 -0.32 5.49
N ALA A 274 -7.04 -1.40 6.09
CA ALA A 274 -6.72 -1.42 7.50
C ALA A 274 -5.62 -0.41 7.87
N LEU A 275 -4.58 -0.29 7.04
CA LEU A 275 -3.53 0.72 7.18
C LEU A 275 -4.09 2.13 7.03
N GLN A 276 -4.90 2.40 6.01
CA GLN A 276 -5.56 3.69 5.81
C GLN A 276 -6.44 4.04 7.03
N GLY A 277 -7.24 3.07 7.52
CA GLY A 277 -8.10 3.27 8.69
C GLY A 277 -7.33 3.63 9.97
N ILE A 278 -6.09 3.16 10.14
CA ILE A 278 -5.22 3.51 11.27
C ILE A 278 -4.50 4.84 11.00
N LEU A 279 -3.76 4.92 9.88
CA LEU A 279 -2.83 6.01 9.62
C LEU A 279 -3.53 7.36 9.43
N SER A 280 -4.74 7.39 8.84
CA SER A 280 -5.53 8.61 8.66
C SER A 280 -6.00 9.24 9.96
N GLN A 281 -6.03 8.48 11.08
CA GLN A 281 -6.41 8.97 12.39
C GLN A 281 -5.21 9.49 13.21
N LEU A 282 -3.98 9.27 12.74
CA LEU A 282 -2.78 9.74 13.43
C LEU A 282 -2.47 11.19 13.07
N PRO A 283 -2.07 12.03 14.06
CA PRO A 283 -1.78 13.44 13.81
C PRO A 283 -0.45 13.63 13.06
N ALA A 284 -0.32 14.73 12.30
CA ALA A 284 0.88 15.06 11.53
C ALA A 284 2.17 15.14 12.39
N ASN A 285 2.04 15.53 13.67
CA ASN A 285 3.13 15.61 14.64
C ASN A 285 3.29 14.32 15.47
N PHE A 286 2.94 13.16 14.89
CA PHE A 286 3.08 11.87 15.56
C PHE A 286 4.52 11.67 16.06
N PRO A 287 4.75 11.34 17.34
CA PRO A 287 6.03 11.55 17.99
C PRO A 287 7.10 10.50 17.68
N VAL A 288 6.74 9.42 17.00
CA VAL A 288 7.66 8.33 16.64
C VAL A 288 7.54 7.97 15.16
N PRO A 289 8.60 7.46 14.53
CA PRO A 289 8.52 6.92 13.18
C PRO A 289 7.64 5.67 13.14
N ILE A 290 7.02 5.45 11.98
CA ILE A 290 6.19 4.27 11.70
C ILE A 290 6.85 3.46 10.59
N VAL A 291 6.97 2.15 10.78
CA VAL A 291 7.44 1.21 9.76
C VAL A 291 6.31 0.23 9.45
N CYS A 292 5.80 0.30 8.23
CA CYS A 292 4.72 -0.56 7.74
C CYS A 292 5.26 -1.62 6.78
N ILE A 293 4.86 -2.87 6.95
CA ILE A 293 5.13 -3.96 6.03
C ILE A 293 3.79 -4.46 5.50
N GLN A 294 3.55 -4.26 4.20
CA GLN A 294 2.37 -4.73 3.51
C GLN A 294 2.78 -5.75 2.46
N HIS A 295 2.21 -6.96 2.53
CA HIS A 295 2.36 -7.91 1.44
C HIS A 295 1.52 -7.44 0.26
N ILE A 296 2.19 -7.01 -0.78
CA ILE A 296 1.57 -6.51 -2.00
C ILE A 296 2.32 -7.06 -3.21
N SER A 297 1.64 -7.27 -4.31
CA SER A 297 2.26 -7.73 -5.54
C SER A 297 3.22 -6.69 -6.11
N GLU A 298 4.29 -7.16 -6.74
CA GLU A 298 5.30 -6.30 -7.36
C GLU A 298 4.69 -5.31 -8.36
N GLY A 299 5.14 -4.06 -8.34
CA GLY A 299 4.64 -2.95 -9.14
C GLY A 299 3.48 -2.16 -8.52
N PHE A 300 2.97 -2.55 -7.34
CA PHE A 300 1.86 -1.82 -6.67
C PHE A 300 2.30 -1.02 -5.44
N LEU A 301 3.52 -1.22 -4.95
CA LEU A 301 3.98 -0.56 -3.73
C LEU A 301 3.98 0.97 -3.84
N GLN A 302 4.48 1.53 -4.94
CA GLN A 302 4.53 2.98 -5.11
C GLN A 302 3.11 3.57 -5.10
N GLY A 303 2.15 2.94 -5.78
CA GLY A 303 0.76 3.40 -5.74
C GLY A 303 0.11 3.31 -4.36
N LEU A 304 0.45 2.28 -3.56
CA LEU A 304 0.03 2.19 -2.16
C LEU A 304 0.57 3.37 -1.34
N VAL A 305 1.86 3.65 -1.50
CA VAL A 305 2.54 4.75 -0.81
C VAL A 305 1.92 6.09 -1.18
N ASP A 306 1.72 6.37 -2.48
CA ASP A 306 1.14 7.61 -2.98
C ASP A 306 -0.32 7.79 -2.51
N TRP A 307 -1.11 6.72 -2.56
CA TRP A 307 -2.48 6.73 -2.05
C TRP A 307 -2.53 7.00 -0.54
N LEU A 308 -1.78 6.26 0.27
CA LEU A 308 -1.75 6.50 1.72
C LEU A 308 -1.23 7.90 2.06
N ASN A 309 -0.27 8.41 1.28
CA ASN A 309 0.25 9.78 1.46
C ASN A 309 -0.82 10.84 1.18
N SER A 310 -1.78 10.57 0.29
CA SER A 310 -2.93 11.47 0.04
C SER A 310 -4.04 11.37 1.09
N GLU A 311 -4.14 10.25 1.79
CA GLU A 311 -5.19 9.98 2.79
C GLU A 311 -4.78 10.29 4.23
N CYS A 312 -3.48 10.49 4.50
CA CYS A 312 -2.93 10.64 5.84
C CYS A 312 -2.32 12.03 6.05
N SER A 313 -2.27 12.47 7.31
CA SER A 313 -1.55 13.70 7.69
C SER A 313 -0.04 13.48 7.84
N LEU A 314 0.41 12.23 7.85
CA LEU A 314 1.82 11.81 7.91
C LEU A 314 2.41 11.72 6.50
N GLU A 315 3.71 11.96 6.37
CA GLU A 315 4.41 11.73 5.10
C GLU A 315 4.70 10.23 4.92
N VAL A 316 4.16 9.63 3.87
CA VAL A 316 4.31 8.20 3.56
C VAL A 316 5.32 8.02 2.43
N LYS A 317 6.31 7.14 2.62
CA LYS A 317 7.37 6.91 1.62
C LYS A 317 8.01 5.53 1.73
N ILE A 318 8.72 5.12 0.68
CA ILE A 318 9.62 3.97 0.73
C ILE A 318 10.83 4.34 1.59
N ALA A 319 11.23 3.44 2.50
CA ALA A 319 12.35 3.67 3.41
C ALA A 319 13.66 3.93 2.63
N PRO A 320 14.32 5.09 2.81
CA PRO A 320 15.58 5.36 2.12
C PRO A 320 16.74 4.56 2.74
N LEU A 321 17.58 3.95 1.90
CA LEU A 321 18.74 3.20 2.36
C LEU A 321 19.69 4.07 3.20
N ALA A 322 20.20 3.53 4.30
CA ALA A 322 21.17 4.17 5.21
C ALA A 322 20.67 5.44 5.92
N GLU A 323 19.37 5.76 5.87
CA GLU A 323 18.77 6.82 6.65
C GLU A 323 18.16 6.30 7.96
N LYS A 324 18.06 7.19 8.97
CA LYS A 324 17.37 6.88 10.21
C LYS A 324 15.89 7.22 10.09
N PRO A 325 14.99 6.36 10.62
CA PRO A 325 13.58 6.70 10.70
C PRO A 325 13.36 7.96 11.56
N GLN A 326 12.47 8.85 11.11
CA GLN A 326 12.13 10.12 11.74
C GLN A 326 10.66 10.17 12.16
N PRO A 327 10.30 10.84 13.27
CA PRO A 327 8.92 11.12 13.62
C PRO A 327 8.17 11.87 12.51
N GLY A 328 6.87 11.62 12.37
CA GLY A 328 6.04 12.23 11.33
C GLY A 328 6.05 11.48 9.99
N TYR A 329 6.85 10.43 9.88
CA TYR A 329 6.98 9.63 8.66
C TYR A 329 6.50 8.21 8.82
N VAL A 330 5.92 7.67 7.73
CA VAL A 330 5.58 6.26 7.56
C VAL A 330 6.49 5.67 6.46
N TYR A 331 7.18 4.60 6.78
CA TYR A 331 8.16 3.97 5.91
C TYR A 331 7.71 2.58 5.49
N PHE A 332 7.80 2.29 4.18
CA PHE A 332 7.59 0.95 3.62
C PHE A 332 8.92 0.36 3.13
N PRO A 333 9.14 -0.97 3.26
CA PRO A 333 10.26 -1.65 2.61
C PRO A 333 10.19 -1.48 1.09
N PRO A 334 11.31 -1.40 0.36
CA PRO A 334 11.29 -1.50 -1.10
C PRO A 334 10.89 -2.91 -1.55
N GLU A 335 10.33 -3.01 -2.75
CA GLU A 335 9.91 -4.28 -3.33
C GLU A 335 11.06 -5.28 -3.43
N GLY A 336 10.78 -6.53 -3.15
CA GLY A 336 11.74 -7.62 -3.26
C GLY A 336 12.92 -7.56 -2.28
N LYS A 337 12.85 -6.74 -1.22
CA LYS A 337 13.86 -6.64 -0.15
C LYS A 337 13.23 -6.74 1.23
N HIS A 338 13.93 -7.38 2.17
CA HIS A 338 13.62 -7.20 3.59
C HIS A 338 14.17 -5.86 4.08
N LEU A 339 13.50 -5.27 5.07
CA LEU A 339 13.94 -4.05 5.74
C LEU A 339 14.44 -4.41 7.15
N GLU A 340 15.67 -4.05 7.41
CA GLU A 340 16.36 -4.27 8.68
C GLU A 340 17.04 -2.97 9.14
N PHE A 341 17.79 -3.02 10.26
CA PHE A 341 18.48 -1.88 10.83
C PHE A 341 19.94 -2.21 11.11
N ASP A 342 20.84 -1.28 10.82
CA ASP A 342 22.24 -1.35 11.23
C ASP A 342 22.40 -1.02 12.74
N THR A 343 23.62 -1.14 13.25
CA THR A 343 23.95 -0.81 14.65
C THR A 343 23.70 0.65 14.99
N GLY A 344 23.72 1.55 13.98
CA GLY A 344 23.41 2.97 14.10
C GLY A 344 21.92 3.30 14.06
N GLY A 345 21.04 2.30 13.81
CA GLY A 345 19.60 2.46 13.65
C GLY A 345 19.19 3.05 12.30
N ARG A 346 19.99 2.82 11.25
CA ARG A 346 19.70 3.21 9.87
C ARG A 346 19.08 2.04 9.12
N PHE A 347 18.23 2.33 8.15
CA PHE A 347 17.63 1.32 7.30
C PHE A 347 18.68 0.55 6.48
N VAL A 348 18.56 -0.77 6.47
CA VAL A 348 19.35 -1.70 5.67
C VAL A 348 18.41 -2.59 4.87
N TYR A 349 18.75 -2.85 3.60
CA TYR A 349 18.01 -3.77 2.76
C TYR A 349 18.70 -5.11 2.70
N SER A 350 17.95 -6.18 2.94
CA SER A 350 18.46 -7.55 2.83
C SER A 350 17.83 -8.27 1.64
N SER A 351 18.68 -8.99 0.89
CA SER A 351 18.27 -9.89 -0.19
C SER A 351 18.20 -11.35 0.27
N ALA A 352 18.16 -11.61 1.58
CA ALA A 352 17.99 -12.95 2.13
C ALA A 352 16.75 -13.64 1.49
N PRO A 353 16.71 -14.98 1.47
CA PRO A 353 15.57 -15.73 0.94
C PRO A 353 14.24 -15.28 1.58
N PRO A 354 13.11 -15.41 0.85
CA PRO A 354 11.79 -15.12 1.42
C PRO A 354 11.57 -15.85 2.74
N CYS A 355 11.05 -15.16 3.76
CA CYS A 355 10.64 -15.72 5.03
C CYS A 355 9.12 -15.95 5.00
N ALA A 356 8.66 -17.16 5.34
CA ALA A 356 7.26 -17.58 5.21
C ALA A 356 6.66 -17.32 3.80
N GLY A 357 7.51 -17.36 2.76
CA GLY A 357 7.11 -17.11 1.37
C GLY A 357 7.10 -15.64 0.96
N HIS A 358 7.42 -14.69 1.85
CA HIS A 358 7.33 -13.26 1.60
C HIS A 358 8.68 -12.54 1.64
N ARG A 359 8.86 -11.57 0.74
CA ARG A 359 9.96 -10.61 0.73
C ARG A 359 9.50 -9.29 0.08
N PRO A 360 9.23 -8.24 0.89
CA PRO A 360 9.51 -8.12 2.34
C PRO A 360 8.69 -9.07 3.21
N SER A 361 9.22 -9.44 4.38
CA SER A 361 8.54 -10.22 5.41
C SER A 361 8.32 -9.35 6.65
N VAL A 362 7.13 -9.43 7.21
CA VAL A 362 6.78 -8.80 8.49
C VAL A 362 7.65 -9.34 9.61
N THR A 363 7.82 -10.67 9.68
CA THR A 363 8.63 -11.34 10.71
C THR A 363 10.07 -10.84 10.71
N VAL A 364 10.71 -10.71 9.54
CA VAL A 364 12.10 -10.24 9.46
C VAL A 364 12.24 -8.83 10.01
N THR A 365 11.37 -7.91 9.59
CA THR A 365 11.42 -6.53 10.05
C THR A 365 11.07 -6.41 11.55
N PHE A 366 10.08 -7.17 12.03
CA PHE A 366 9.72 -7.17 13.45
C PHE A 366 10.87 -7.70 14.32
N ASN A 367 11.57 -8.76 13.91
CA ASN A 367 12.76 -9.27 14.58
C ASN A 367 13.88 -8.22 14.64
N ALA A 368 14.14 -7.52 13.53
CA ALA A 368 15.12 -6.44 13.50
C ALA A 368 14.75 -5.28 14.45
N ILE A 369 13.45 -4.96 14.54
CA ILE A 369 12.93 -3.96 15.47
C ILE A 369 13.04 -4.45 16.92
N ALA A 370 12.70 -5.70 17.23
CA ALA A 370 12.85 -6.29 18.54
C ALA A 370 14.32 -6.22 19.02
N ALA A 371 15.25 -6.63 18.18
CA ALA A 371 16.68 -6.60 18.47
C ALA A 371 17.21 -5.17 18.69
N ARG A 372 16.68 -4.17 17.98
CA ARG A 372 17.18 -2.79 18.01
C ARG A 372 16.54 -1.93 19.09
N TYR A 373 15.23 -2.05 19.28
CA TYR A 373 14.43 -1.16 20.13
C TYR A 373 13.91 -1.84 21.39
N GLY A 374 13.80 -3.16 21.42
CA GLY A 374 13.37 -3.92 22.61
C GLY A 374 12.05 -3.42 23.17
N ALA A 375 12.04 -3.08 24.46
CA ALA A 375 10.87 -2.55 25.18
C ALA A 375 10.37 -1.18 24.66
N GLU A 376 11.16 -0.48 23.87
CA GLU A 376 10.80 0.81 23.25
C GLU A 376 10.04 0.65 21.92
N ALA A 377 9.78 -0.59 21.48
CA ALA A 377 9.01 -0.91 20.28
C ALA A 377 7.52 -1.09 20.59
N MET A 378 6.68 -0.62 19.64
CA MET A 378 5.27 -0.95 19.58
C MET A 378 4.99 -1.66 18.25
N ALA A 379 4.29 -2.80 18.28
CA ALA A 379 3.94 -3.57 17.10
C ALA A 379 2.42 -3.76 16.97
N VAL A 380 1.92 -3.64 15.75
CA VAL A 380 0.53 -3.93 15.37
C VAL A 380 0.54 -4.97 14.25
N LEU A 381 -0.22 -6.04 14.40
CA LEU A 381 -0.41 -7.05 13.37
C LEU A 381 -1.87 -7.06 12.93
N LEU A 382 -2.07 -6.73 11.65
CA LEU A 382 -3.37 -6.55 11.05
C LEU A 382 -3.78 -7.73 10.19
N THR A 383 -4.99 -7.64 9.64
CA THR A 383 -5.59 -8.59 8.70
C THR A 383 -4.59 -9.11 7.67
N GLY A 384 -4.64 -10.40 7.42
CA GLY A 384 -3.78 -11.08 6.46
C GLY A 384 -3.80 -12.59 6.62
N MET A 385 -3.41 -13.29 5.55
CA MET A 385 -3.32 -14.75 5.57
C MET A 385 -1.95 -15.22 6.07
N GLY A 386 -1.92 -16.39 6.69
CA GLY A 386 -0.70 -17.09 7.07
C GLY A 386 -0.17 -16.70 8.44
N ARG A 387 1.12 -16.90 8.64
CA ARG A 387 1.81 -16.78 9.93
C ARG A 387 2.84 -15.64 9.97
N ASP A 388 3.18 -15.04 8.79
CA ASP A 388 4.20 -14.00 8.74
C ASP A 388 3.85 -12.84 9.68
N GLY A 389 4.82 -12.39 10.44
CA GLY A 389 4.66 -11.39 11.49
C GLY A 389 4.36 -11.95 12.89
N ALA A 390 3.78 -13.14 13.01
CA ALA A 390 3.42 -13.70 14.32
C ALA A 390 4.66 -13.99 15.19
N ASP A 391 5.67 -14.64 14.61
CA ASP A 391 6.93 -14.95 15.31
C ASP A 391 7.73 -13.66 15.60
N GLY A 392 7.71 -12.67 14.68
CA GLY A 392 8.34 -11.37 14.91
C GLY A 392 7.63 -10.56 16.00
N MET A 393 6.29 -10.64 16.08
CA MET A 393 5.53 -10.03 17.17
C MET A 393 5.86 -10.68 18.51
N LEU A 394 6.05 -12.01 18.54
CA LEU A 394 6.51 -12.71 19.74
C LEU A 394 7.88 -12.18 20.19
N SER A 395 8.82 -12.02 19.28
CA SER A 395 10.14 -11.44 19.59
C SER A 395 10.05 -10.03 20.19
N ILE A 396 9.14 -9.18 19.68
CA ILE A 396 8.90 -7.84 20.26
C ILE A 396 8.27 -7.97 21.66
N SER A 397 7.33 -8.88 21.86
CA SER A 397 6.69 -9.14 23.15
C SER A 397 7.70 -9.62 24.20
N GLU A 398 8.56 -10.59 23.85
CA GLU A 398 9.62 -11.12 24.69
C GLU A 398 10.67 -10.07 25.04
N ALA A 399 10.95 -9.14 24.12
CA ALA A 399 11.82 -7.98 24.37
C ALA A 399 11.15 -6.89 25.23
N GLY A 400 9.91 -7.11 25.70
CA GLY A 400 9.17 -6.17 26.56
C GLY A 400 8.43 -5.07 25.82
N GLY A 401 8.36 -5.11 24.49
CA GLY A 401 7.62 -4.18 23.65
C GLY A 401 6.09 -4.33 23.81
N LEU A 402 5.35 -3.36 23.30
CA LEU A 402 3.90 -3.38 23.29
C LEU A 402 3.40 -4.01 21.98
N THR A 403 2.52 -5.01 22.09
CA THR A 403 2.01 -5.76 20.94
C THR A 403 0.49 -5.73 20.86
N ILE A 404 -0.04 -5.48 19.67
CA ILE A 404 -1.47 -5.35 19.38
C ILE A 404 -1.81 -6.21 18.16
N ALA A 405 -2.78 -7.11 18.29
CA ALA A 405 -3.35 -7.85 17.17
C ALA A 405 -4.75 -7.31 16.85
N GLN A 406 -5.08 -7.21 15.58
CA GLN A 406 -6.44 -6.92 15.14
C GLN A 406 -7.36 -8.10 15.51
N ASP A 407 -8.57 -7.82 15.97
CA ASP A 407 -9.55 -8.86 16.32
C ASP A 407 -10.14 -9.57 15.08
N GLU A 408 -10.78 -10.71 15.31
CA GLU A 408 -11.39 -11.50 14.23
C GLU A 408 -12.52 -10.76 13.53
N ALA A 409 -13.35 -10.05 14.29
CA ALA A 409 -14.59 -9.44 13.79
C ALA A 409 -14.31 -8.28 12.80
N SER A 410 -13.19 -7.58 12.94
CA SER A 410 -12.81 -6.49 12.05
C SER A 410 -11.76 -6.90 10.98
N CYS A 411 -11.22 -8.12 11.04
CA CYS A 411 -10.32 -8.64 10.01
C CYS A 411 -11.08 -9.02 8.75
N VAL A 412 -10.53 -8.67 7.59
CA VAL A 412 -10.93 -9.27 6.30
C VAL A 412 -10.52 -10.74 6.27
N VAL A 413 -9.28 -11.02 6.70
CA VAL A 413 -8.72 -12.38 6.82
C VAL A 413 -8.06 -12.52 8.18
N PHE A 414 -8.63 -13.33 9.05
CA PHE A 414 -8.11 -13.59 10.39
C PHE A 414 -7.09 -14.72 10.37
N GLY A 415 -5.91 -14.48 9.78
CA GLY A 415 -4.82 -15.44 9.71
C GLY A 415 -3.61 -14.96 10.51
N MET A 416 -2.89 -13.94 10.06
CA MET A 416 -1.70 -13.39 10.75
C MET A 416 -2.00 -13.00 12.20
N PRO A 417 -3.08 -12.26 12.54
CA PRO A 417 -3.43 -11.96 13.90
C PRO A 417 -3.75 -13.22 14.73
N LYS A 418 -4.47 -14.19 14.14
CA LYS A 418 -4.81 -15.45 14.80
C LYS A 418 -3.56 -16.21 15.25
N GLU A 419 -2.57 -16.33 14.38
CA GLU A 419 -1.30 -17.01 14.71
C GLU A 419 -0.55 -16.27 15.83
N ALA A 420 -0.49 -14.95 15.81
CA ALA A 420 0.14 -14.16 16.86
C ALA A 420 -0.59 -14.31 18.21
N ILE A 421 -1.91 -14.35 18.21
CA ILE A 421 -2.73 -14.60 19.39
C ILE A 421 -2.49 -16.01 19.93
N ALA A 422 -2.45 -17.02 19.06
CA ALA A 422 -2.20 -18.40 19.42
C ALA A 422 -0.81 -18.62 20.06
N LEU A 423 0.18 -17.83 19.64
CA LEU A 423 1.53 -17.80 20.25
C LEU A 423 1.59 -17.05 21.59
N GLY A 424 0.52 -16.36 22.01
CA GLY A 424 0.56 -15.45 23.15
C GLY A 424 1.37 -14.19 22.92
N ALA A 425 1.67 -13.86 21.65
CA ALA A 425 2.48 -12.72 21.25
C ALA A 425 1.73 -11.38 21.38
N ALA A 426 0.39 -11.39 21.35
CA ALA A 426 -0.44 -10.19 21.40
C ALA A 426 -0.85 -9.83 22.82
N LYS A 427 -0.40 -8.67 23.31
CA LYS A 427 -0.83 -8.13 24.61
C LYS A 427 -2.25 -7.55 24.55
N TYR A 428 -2.63 -6.98 23.43
CA TYR A 428 -3.97 -6.45 23.18
C TYR A 428 -4.54 -7.09 21.92
N ILE A 429 -5.84 -7.40 21.95
CA ILE A 429 -6.62 -7.87 20.80
C ILE A 429 -7.76 -6.87 20.64
N LEU A 430 -7.78 -6.11 19.56
CA LEU A 430 -8.66 -4.95 19.42
C LEU A 430 -9.32 -4.88 18.03
N PRO A 431 -10.56 -4.39 17.96
CA PRO A 431 -11.14 -3.93 16.72
C PRO A 431 -10.28 -2.87 16.05
N ILE A 432 -10.27 -2.84 14.73
CA ILE A 432 -9.45 -1.91 13.94
C ILE A 432 -9.59 -0.45 14.39
N ASN A 433 -10.82 -0.02 14.76
CA ASN A 433 -11.10 1.36 15.16
C ASN A 433 -10.60 1.72 16.56
N ASP A 434 -10.29 0.74 17.41
CA ASP A 434 -9.80 0.94 18.76
C ASP A 434 -8.26 0.94 18.85
N ILE A 435 -7.59 0.53 17.75
CA ILE A 435 -6.12 0.53 17.67
C ILE A 435 -5.55 1.95 17.69
N PRO A 436 -6.01 2.92 16.84
CA PRO A 436 -5.46 4.27 16.83
C PRO A 436 -5.60 4.99 18.17
N PRO A 437 -6.77 4.97 18.87
CA PRO A 437 -6.90 5.58 20.20
C PRO A 437 -5.94 5.00 21.23
N LEU A 438 -5.75 3.67 21.23
CA LEU A 438 -4.78 3.04 22.15
C LEU A 438 -3.34 3.48 21.84
N VAL A 439 -2.93 3.45 20.57
CA VAL A 439 -1.60 3.88 20.11
C VAL A 439 -1.32 5.32 20.50
N ILE A 440 -2.25 6.24 20.21
CA ILE A 440 -2.16 7.65 20.55
C ILE A 440 -2.05 7.82 22.06
N ASN A 441 -2.91 7.16 22.83
CA ASN A 441 -2.89 7.25 24.30
C ASN A 441 -1.55 6.77 24.87
N LYS A 442 -1.01 5.64 24.42
CA LYS A 442 0.27 5.11 24.89
C LYS A 442 1.46 6.00 24.56
N LEU A 443 1.39 6.76 23.47
CA LEU A 443 2.45 7.67 23.05
C LEU A 443 2.33 9.07 23.63
N LEU A 444 1.10 9.55 23.90
CA LEU A 444 0.84 10.92 24.36
C LEU A 444 0.44 11.02 25.85
N SER A 445 0.13 9.92 26.54
CA SER A 445 -0.43 9.92 27.91
C SER A 445 0.57 10.20 29.03
N LYS A 446 1.71 10.83 28.77
CA LYS A 446 2.63 11.35 29.81
C LYS A 446 2.75 12.88 29.73
N MET A 447 1.62 13.53 29.43
CA MET A 447 1.44 14.95 29.69
C MET A 447 0.80 15.18 31.05
#